data_be385fa8a21da3971228f31f0c4c0014
#
_entry.id   be385fa8a21da3971228f31f0c4c0014
#
_cell.length_a   1.000
_cell.length_b   1.000
_cell.length_c   1.000
_cell.angle_alpha   90.00
_cell.angle_beta   90.00
_cell.angle_gamma   90.00
#
_symmetry.space_group_name_H-M   'P 1'
#
loop_
_entity.id
_entity.type
_entity.pdbx_description
1 polymer ?
#
loop_
_entity_poly.entity_id
_entity_poly.type
_entity_poly.pdbx_seq_one_letter_code
_entity_poly.pdbx_strand_id
1 'polypeptide(L)'
;MRVILASKSERRNYLLKKIFPEFETVVPEIEETFRGNNPETIAILNARKKAIDAGKKVGDANCMIISADTIVVAGNKILGKPADKETARKYLTLLSGTKHRVITGICIFNPFDNRIFSDFDVTFVSFNTLTEQQIEAFLSKETFQDKAGGYAIQEINDEFIKEIQGSYDNVVGLPVEKLKQMIEQFNELQQVEIYDITLPDGSGVGKCDGKVVFVDNAVPGDRLWIKIVKNKSSYSYAINCGIINKSSIRVEPVCPHFGACGGCLLQNI
;
A
#
# COMPACT_ATOMS: atom_id res chain seq x y z
N MET A 1 19.80 11.28 2.28
CA MET A 1 18.76 10.76 3.21
C MET A 1 18.92 9.26 3.25
N ARG A 2 18.93 8.65 4.42
CA ARG A 2 18.99 7.19 4.63
C ARG A 2 17.70 6.55 4.09
N VAL A 3 17.80 5.48 3.29
CA VAL A 3 16.65 4.76 2.72
C VAL A 3 16.61 3.35 3.29
N ILE A 4 15.43 2.89 3.68
CA ILE A 4 15.20 1.58 4.29
C ILE A 4 14.06 0.87 3.56
N LEU A 5 14.31 -0.37 3.13
CA LEU A 5 13.28 -1.26 2.63
C LEU A 5 12.70 -2.12 3.76
N ALA A 6 11.44 -1.93 4.09
CA ALA A 6 10.73 -2.76 5.08
C ALA A 6 10.18 -4.04 4.41
N SER A 7 11.06 -4.97 4.08
CA SER A 7 10.69 -6.23 3.41
C SER A 7 11.81 -7.27 3.47
N LYS A 8 11.45 -8.55 3.58
CA LYS A 8 12.37 -9.69 3.37
C LYS A 8 12.44 -10.18 1.92
N SER A 9 11.66 -9.57 1.00
CA SER A 9 11.53 -10.03 -0.40
C SER A 9 12.74 -9.63 -1.23
N GLU A 10 13.48 -10.60 -1.76
CA GLU A 10 14.60 -10.38 -2.68
C GLU A 10 14.14 -9.69 -3.98
N ARG A 11 12.94 -9.98 -4.45
CA ARG A 11 12.33 -9.33 -5.62
C ARG A 11 12.18 -7.83 -5.43
N ARG A 12 11.65 -7.40 -4.26
CA ARG A 12 11.53 -5.98 -3.91
C ARG A 12 12.87 -5.32 -3.72
N ASN A 13 13.83 -6.04 -3.15
CA ASN A 13 15.20 -5.58 -3.01
C ASN A 13 15.82 -5.29 -4.39
N TYR A 14 15.69 -6.21 -5.34
CA TYR A 14 16.13 -6.02 -6.72
C TYR A 14 15.46 -4.82 -7.40
N LEU A 15 14.13 -4.66 -7.23
CA LEU A 15 13.38 -3.56 -7.84
C LEU A 15 13.76 -2.21 -7.24
N LEU A 16 13.95 -2.13 -5.92
CA LEU A 16 14.31 -0.87 -5.26
C LEU A 16 15.70 -0.37 -5.69
N LYS A 17 16.64 -1.27 -6.03
CA LYS A 17 17.96 -0.91 -6.59
C LYS A 17 17.87 -0.11 -7.87
N LYS A 18 16.76 -0.19 -8.63
CA LYS A 18 16.54 0.64 -9.81
C LYS A 18 16.36 2.13 -9.48
N ILE A 19 16.03 2.47 -8.21
CA ILE A 19 15.83 3.85 -7.74
C ILE A 19 16.97 4.26 -6.81
N PHE A 20 17.29 3.40 -5.85
CA PHE A 20 18.32 3.63 -4.85
C PHE A 20 19.38 2.52 -4.96
N PRO A 21 20.59 2.82 -5.45
CA PRO A 21 21.66 1.82 -5.53
C PRO A 21 22.05 1.23 -4.17
N GLU A 22 21.95 2.06 -3.11
CA GLU A 22 22.26 1.71 -1.72
C GLU A 22 21.07 2.01 -0.83
N PHE A 23 20.69 1.05 0.00
CA PHE A 23 19.68 1.15 1.04
C PHE A 23 19.86 0.03 2.06
N GLU A 24 19.24 0.18 3.21
CA GLU A 24 19.20 -0.84 4.25
C GLU A 24 17.90 -1.65 4.16
N THR A 25 17.91 -2.84 4.75
CA THR A 25 16.71 -3.69 4.83
C THR A 25 16.37 -3.98 6.27
N VAL A 26 15.11 -3.75 6.64
CA VAL A 26 14.54 -4.11 7.94
C VAL A 26 13.36 -5.04 7.69
N VAL A 27 13.37 -6.22 8.32
CA VAL A 27 12.28 -7.19 8.17
C VAL A 27 11.16 -6.84 9.15
N PRO A 28 9.96 -6.49 8.66
CA PRO A 28 8.82 -6.22 9.53
C PRO A 28 8.23 -7.52 10.08
N GLU A 29 7.76 -7.47 11.33
CA GLU A 29 7.09 -8.54 12.04
C GLU A 29 5.65 -8.16 12.32
N ILE A 30 4.80 -8.34 11.31
CA ILE A 30 3.38 -8.00 11.38
C ILE A 30 2.52 -9.19 10.97
N GLU A 31 1.30 -9.21 11.48
CA GLU A 31 0.22 -10.04 10.94
C GLU A 31 -0.47 -9.30 9.79
N GLU A 32 -0.40 -9.87 8.59
CA GLU A 32 -1.09 -9.33 7.40
C GLU A 32 -2.60 -9.53 7.56
N THR A 33 -3.38 -8.50 7.25
CA THR A 33 -4.85 -8.60 7.29
C THR A 33 -5.40 -8.82 5.89
N PHE A 34 -6.44 -9.67 5.81
CA PHE A 34 -7.23 -9.90 4.60
C PHE A 34 -8.72 -9.60 4.85
N ARG A 35 -9.04 -8.94 5.95
CA ARG A 35 -10.40 -8.56 6.31
C ARG A 35 -10.75 -7.22 5.66
N GLY A 36 -11.89 -7.16 5.00
CA GLY A 36 -12.42 -5.98 4.32
C GLY A 36 -12.91 -6.30 2.91
N ASN A 37 -13.71 -5.41 2.34
CA ASN A 37 -14.33 -5.59 1.03
C ASN A 37 -13.56 -4.92 -0.12
N ASN A 38 -12.57 -4.08 0.21
CA ASN A 38 -11.77 -3.35 -0.79
C ASN A 38 -10.33 -3.86 -0.78
N PRO A 39 -9.92 -4.61 -1.82
CA PRO A 39 -8.57 -5.17 -1.91
C PRO A 39 -7.47 -4.11 -1.92
N GLU A 40 -7.70 -2.97 -2.57
CA GLU A 40 -6.74 -1.87 -2.64
C GLU A 40 -6.44 -1.33 -1.24
N THR A 41 -7.48 -1.13 -0.43
CA THR A 41 -7.35 -0.71 0.98
C THR A 41 -6.58 -1.74 1.80
N ILE A 42 -6.82 -3.04 1.59
CA ILE A 42 -6.11 -4.12 2.30
C ILE A 42 -4.61 -4.06 2.00
N ALA A 43 -4.23 -3.95 0.72
CA ALA A 43 -2.83 -3.86 0.31
C ALA A 43 -2.13 -2.63 0.92
N ILE A 44 -2.80 -1.46 0.90
CA ILE A 44 -2.30 -0.23 1.53
C ILE A 44 -2.11 -0.41 3.04
N LEU A 45 -3.10 -0.96 3.74
CA LEU A 45 -3.04 -1.15 5.20
C LEU A 45 -1.88 -2.07 5.60
N ASN A 46 -1.68 -3.16 4.88
CA ASN A 46 -0.56 -4.07 5.13
C ASN A 46 0.79 -3.38 4.85
N ALA A 47 0.91 -2.61 3.76
CA ALA A 47 2.09 -1.83 3.48
C ALA A 47 2.37 -0.82 4.62
N ARG A 48 1.35 -0.07 5.08
CA ARG A 48 1.49 0.87 6.20
C ARG A 48 1.93 0.19 7.49
N LYS A 49 1.32 -0.94 7.86
CA LYS A 49 1.72 -1.72 9.04
C LYS A 49 3.21 -2.10 8.97
N LYS A 50 3.68 -2.57 7.81
CA LYS A 50 5.09 -2.92 7.58
C LYS A 50 6.03 -1.72 7.76
N ALA A 51 5.67 -0.57 7.21
CA ALA A 51 6.47 0.65 7.33
C ALA A 51 6.55 1.13 8.79
N ILE A 52 5.42 1.17 9.50
CA ILE A 52 5.34 1.60 10.90
C ILE A 52 6.12 0.65 11.81
N ASP A 53 6.01 -0.67 11.62
CA ASP A 53 6.77 -1.65 12.38
C ASP A 53 8.29 -1.50 12.18
N ALA A 54 8.72 -1.33 10.93
CA ALA A 54 10.12 -1.03 10.63
C ALA A 54 10.57 0.28 11.28
N GLY A 55 9.70 1.31 11.29
CA GLY A 55 9.96 2.58 11.96
C GLY A 55 10.22 2.42 13.45
N LYS A 56 9.42 1.59 14.14
CA LYS A 56 9.65 1.27 15.57
C LYS A 56 11.01 0.61 15.81
N LYS A 57 11.49 -0.22 14.87
CA LYS A 57 12.79 -0.92 14.98
C LYS A 57 13.98 0.02 14.75
N VAL A 58 13.83 1.06 13.93
CA VAL A 58 14.91 2.03 13.64
C VAL A 58 14.87 3.27 14.55
N GLY A 59 13.81 3.44 15.34
CA GLY A 59 13.60 4.60 16.22
C GLY A 59 13.34 5.90 15.44
N ASP A 60 13.54 7.05 16.11
CA ASP A 60 13.28 8.39 15.57
C ASP A 60 14.34 8.85 14.55
N ALA A 61 14.81 7.94 13.70
CA ALA A 61 15.80 8.26 12.68
C ALA A 61 15.18 9.04 11.52
N ASN A 62 15.85 10.09 11.07
CA ASN A 62 15.46 10.80 9.85
C ASN A 62 15.81 9.94 8.61
N CYS A 63 14.88 9.11 8.21
CA CYS A 63 15.04 8.18 7.09
C CYS A 63 13.74 8.05 6.30
N MET A 64 13.87 7.53 5.08
CA MET A 64 12.73 7.16 4.25
C MET A 64 12.55 5.63 4.31
N ILE A 65 11.48 5.18 4.95
CA ILE A 65 11.11 3.77 5.00
C ILE A 65 10.13 3.48 3.87
N ILE A 66 10.47 2.54 3.01
CA ILE A 66 9.64 2.09 1.88
C ILE A 66 9.17 0.67 2.18
N SER A 67 7.89 0.44 2.05
CA SER A 67 7.28 -0.88 2.19
C SER A 67 6.26 -1.14 1.09
N ALA A 68 5.97 -2.40 0.85
CA ALA A 68 4.92 -2.80 -0.09
C ALA A 68 4.21 -4.07 0.38
N ASP A 69 2.96 -4.23 -0.06
CA ASP A 69 2.20 -5.47 0.08
C ASP A 69 1.49 -5.80 -1.21
N THR A 70 1.59 -7.05 -1.67
CA THR A 70 1.05 -7.49 -2.96
C THR A 70 0.01 -8.57 -2.75
N ILE A 71 -1.16 -8.38 -3.32
CA ILE A 71 -2.27 -9.33 -3.31
C ILE A 71 -2.73 -9.64 -4.73
N VAL A 72 -3.21 -10.85 -4.95
CA VAL A 72 -3.83 -11.30 -6.20
C VAL A 72 -5.33 -11.41 -6.00
N VAL A 73 -6.12 -10.90 -6.94
CA VAL A 73 -7.59 -10.89 -6.86
C VAL A 73 -8.19 -11.52 -8.12
N ALA A 74 -8.85 -12.66 -7.96
CA ALA A 74 -9.57 -13.36 -9.01
C ALA A 74 -11.09 -13.22 -8.79
N GLY A 75 -11.76 -12.49 -9.67
CA GLY A 75 -13.16 -12.08 -9.44
C GLY A 75 -13.26 -11.28 -8.14
N ASN A 76 -14.00 -11.81 -7.16
CA ASN A 76 -14.16 -11.20 -5.81
C ASN A 76 -13.32 -11.89 -4.73
N LYS A 77 -12.43 -12.83 -5.10
CA LYS A 77 -11.61 -13.57 -4.14
C LYS A 77 -10.20 -13.03 -4.08
N ILE A 78 -9.73 -12.72 -2.88
CA ILE A 78 -8.32 -12.42 -2.62
C ILE A 78 -7.59 -13.75 -2.47
N LEU A 79 -6.54 -13.94 -3.27
CA LEU A 79 -5.65 -15.09 -3.21
C LEU A 79 -4.36 -14.67 -2.48
N GLY A 80 -4.26 -15.06 -1.23
CA GLY A 80 -3.06 -14.85 -0.43
C GLY A 80 -1.92 -15.82 -0.81
N LYS A 81 -0.97 -15.99 0.09
CA LYS A 81 0.06 -17.03 -0.04
C LYS A 81 -0.56 -18.39 0.24
N PRO A 82 -0.44 -19.38 -0.65
CA PRO A 82 -0.99 -20.70 -0.40
C PRO A 82 -0.26 -21.38 0.76
N ALA A 83 -1.03 -21.99 1.66
CA ALA A 83 -0.47 -22.71 2.81
C ALA A 83 0.19 -24.03 2.42
N ASP A 84 -0.30 -24.65 1.34
CA ASP A 84 0.11 -25.95 0.85
C ASP A 84 -0.03 -26.08 -0.68
N LYS A 85 0.46 -27.19 -1.22
CA LYS A 85 0.41 -27.51 -2.64
C LYS A 85 -1.02 -27.60 -3.19
N GLU A 86 -1.94 -28.11 -2.40
CA GLU A 86 -3.36 -28.27 -2.81
C GLU A 86 -4.04 -26.90 -2.94
N THR A 87 -3.76 -25.98 -2.01
CA THR A 87 -4.24 -24.59 -2.09
C THR A 87 -3.63 -23.88 -3.32
N ALA A 88 -2.35 -24.08 -3.58
CA ALA A 88 -1.68 -23.51 -4.77
C ALA A 88 -2.32 -24.06 -6.07
N ARG A 89 -2.62 -25.35 -6.13
CA ARG A 89 -3.35 -25.97 -7.24
C ARG A 89 -4.69 -25.30 -7.48
N LYS A 90 -5.50 -25.15 -6.43
CA LYS A 90 -6.81 -24.47 -6.50
C LYS A 90 -6.68 -23.04 -7.03
N TYR A 91 -5.64 -22.31 -6.62
CA TYR A 91 -5.39 -20.96 -7.12
C TYR A 91 -5.05 -20.96 -8.60
N LEU A 92 -4.13 -21.81 -9.07
CA LEU A 92 -3.75 -21.89 -10.47
C LEU A 92 -4.93 -22.34 -11.35
N THR A 93 -5.73 -23.29 -10.88
CA THR A 93 -6.96 -23.72 -11.56
C THR A 93 -7.96 -22.56 -11.70
N LEU A 94 -8.13 -21.76 -10.65
CA LEU A 94 -9.01 -20.58 -10.67
C LEU A 94 -8.49 -19.48 -11.60
N LEU A 95 -7.16 -19.33 -11.73
CA LEU A 95 -6.53 -18.34 -12.59
C LEU A 95 -6.46 -18.77 -14.05
N SER A 96 -6.48 -20.08 -14.33
CA SER A 96 -6.40 -20.64 -15.67
C SER A 96 -7.49 -20.11 -16.60
N GLY A 97 -7.10 -19.60 -17.78
CA GLY A 97 -8.01 -19.05 -18.78
C GLY A 97 -8.72 -17.75 -18.35
N THR A 98 -8.34 -17.13 -17.22
CA THR A 98 -9.01 -15.95 -16.68
C THR A 98 -8.10 -14.72 -16.64
N LYS A 99 -8.73 -13.55 -16.48
CA LYS A 99 -8.06 -12.28 -16.20
C LYS A 99 -8.23 -11.94 -14.72
N HIS A 100 -7.13 -11.67 -14.04
CA HIS A 100 -7.10 -11.32 -12.62
C HIS A 100 -6.31 -10.05 -12.37
N ARG A 101 -6.48 -9.47 -11.18
CA ARG A 101 -5.77 -8.27 -10.75
C ARG A 101 -4.63 -8.62 -9.81
N VAL A 102 -3.49 -7.98 -10.01
CA VAL A 102 -2.39 -7.93 -9.04
C VAL A 102 -2.32 -6.50 -8.51
N ILE A 103 -2.50 -6.35 -7.23
CA ILE A 103 -2.58 -5.06 -6.53
C ILE A 103 -1.42 -4.98 -5.57
N THR A 104 -0.57 -3.96 -5.72
CA THR A 104 0.50 -3.69 -4.76
C THR A 104 0.25 -2.36 -4.06
N GLY A 105 -0.02 -2.41 -2.76
CA GLY A 105 -0.01 -1.25 -1.89
C GLY A 105 1.42 -0.86 -1.56
N ILE A 106 1.70 0.43 -1.53
CA ILE A 106 3.01 1.02 -1.24
C ILE A 106 2.85 2.00 -0.09
N CYS A 107 3.84 2.07 0.79
CA CYS A 107 3.91 3.09 1.83
C CYS A 107 5.32 3.66 1.92
N ILE A 108 5.40 4.99 2.02
CA ILE A 108 6.59 5.75 2.38
C ILE A 108 6.34 6.35 3.76
N PHE A 109 7.27 6.15 4.68
CA PHE A 109 7.16 6.63 6.06
C PHE A 109 8.49 7.23 6.53
N ASN A 110 8.42 8.40 7.19
CA ASN A 110 9.54 8.97 7.93
C ASN A 110 9.17 8.99 9.42
N PRO A 111 9.83 8.18 10.28
CA PRO A 111 9.49 8.12 11.70
C PRO A 111 9.87 9.38 12.48
N PHE A 112 10.85 10.17 12.01
CA PHE A 112 11.30 11.38 12.69
C PHE A 112 10.22 12.48 12.76
N ASP A 113 9.48 12.67 11.67
CA ASP A 113 8.45 13.71 11.56
C ASP A 113 7.04 13.15 11.32
N ASN A 114 6.87 11.84 11.43
CA ASN A 114 5.61 11.12 11.22
C ASN A 114 4.96 11.31 9.84
N ARG A 115 5.70 11.75 8.83
CA ARG A 115 5.16 11.77 7.47
C ARG A 115 4.91 10.35 6.98
N ILE A 116 3.70 10.08 6.54
CA ILE A 116 3.30 8.80 5.97
C ILE A 116 2.47 9.02 4.73
N PHE A 117 2.92 8.48 3.61
CA PHE A 117 2.20 8.57 2.35
C PHE A 117 2.03 7.18 1.76
N SER A 118 0.82 6.83 1.35
CA SER A 118 0.50 5.50 0.84
C SER A 118 -0.37 5.61 -0.39
N ASP A 119 -0.12 4.73 -1.35
CA ASP A 119 -0.89 4.60 -2.59
C ASP A 119 -0.82 3.15 -3.06
N PHE A 120 -1.41 2.83 -4.19
CA PHE A 120 -1.38 1.49 -4.78
C PHE A 120 -1.22 1.55 -6.29
N ASP A 121 -0.85 0.41 -6.86
CA ASP A 121 -0.87 0.17 -8.30
C ASP A 121 -1.62 -1.12 -8.61
N VAL A 122 -2.26 -1.18 -9.79
CA VAL A 122 -3.05 -2.32 -10.25
C VAL A 122 -2.59 -2.74 -11.63
N THR A 123 -2.28 -4.02 -11.77
CA THR A 123 -1.96 -4.65 -13.05
C THR A 123 -2.91 -5.81 -13.30
N PHE A 124 -3.45 -5.88 -14.50
CA PHE A 124 -4.25 -7.01 -14.94
C PHE A 124 -3.35 -8.04 -15.62
N VAL A 125 -3.46 -9.29 -15.18
CA VAL A 125 -2.76 -10.42 -15.77
C VAL A 125 -3.78 -11.40 -16.30
N SER A 126 -3.67 -11.77 -17.56
CA SER A 126 -4.50 -12.81 -18.20
C SER A 126 -3.68 -14.09 -18.37
N PHE A 127 -4.21 -15.20 -17.89
CA PHE A 127 -3.60 -16.51 -18.11
C PHE A 127 -4.18 -17.20 -19.33
N ASN A 128 -3.35 -17.98 -19.99
CA ASN A 128 -3.80 -18.99 -20.94
C ASN A 128 -4.60 -20.09 -20.19
N THR A 129 -5.39 -20.87 -20.92
CA THR A 129 -5.98 -22.07 -20.35
C THR A 129 -4.88 -23.08 -20.07
N LEU A 130 -4.68 -23.41 -18.80
CA LEU A 130 -3.64 -24.33 -18.35
C LEU A 130 -4.18 -25.75 -18.28
N THR A 131 -3.40 -26.69 -18.74
CA THR A 131 -3.64 -28.12 -18.55
C THR A 131 -3.25 -28.55 -17.13
N GLU A 132 -3.82 -29.66 -16.66
CA GLU A 132 -3.44 -30.23 -15.36
C GLU A 132 -1.96 -30.61 -15.31
N GLN A 133 -1.40 -31.08 -16.40
CA GLN A 133 0.03 -31.40 -16.51
C GLN A 133 0.92 -30.16 -16.33
N GLN A 134 0.56 -29.02 -16.90
CA GLN A 134 1.30 -27.76 -16.73
C GLN A 134 1.23 -27.26 -15.29
N ILE A 135 0.07 -27.36 -14.65
CA ILE A 135 -0.10 -26.99 -13.24
C ILE A 135 0.78 -27.89 -12.34
N GLU A 136 0.75 -29.21 -12.56
CA GLU A 136 1.57 -30.13 -11.77
C GLU A 136 3.07 -29.91 -11.99
N ALA A 137 3.50 -29.70 -13.23
CA ALA A 137 4.90 -29.41 -13.54
C ALA A 137 5.38 -28.12 -12.87
N PHE A 138 4.51 -27.10 -12.77
CA PHE A 138 4.83 -25.89 -12.04
C PHE A 138 4.90 -26.14 -10.52
N LEU A 139 3.93 -26.84 -9.95
CA LEU A 139 3.86 -27.13 -8.53
C LEU A 139 4.97 -28.05 -8.02
N SER A 140 5.56 -28.86 -8.92
CA SER A 140 6.70 -29.72 -8.58
C SER A 140 7.98 -28.94 -8.25
N LYS A 141 8.07 -27.66 -8.65
CA LYS A 141 9.21 -26.79 -8.34
C LYS A 141 9.18 -26.26 -6.89
N GLU A 142 8.09 -26.45 -6.15
CA GLU A 142 7.88 -26.02 -4.75
C GLU A 142 8.15 -24.53 -4.46
N THR A 143 8.06 -23.67 -5.49
CA THR A 143 8.41 -22.25 -5.38
C THR A 143 7.19 -21.35 -5.07
N PHE A 144 6.02 -21.91 -4.82
CA PHE A 144 4.74 -21.19 -4.71
C PHE A 144 4.47 -20.59 -3.32
N GLN A 145 5.07 -21.11 -2.23
CA GLN A 145 4.64 -20.90 -0.85
C GLN A 145 4.67 -19.44 -0.37
N ASP A 146 5.59 -18.62 -0.83
CA ASP A 146 5.75 -17.23 -0.40
C ASP A 146 5.19 -16.20 -1.40
N LYS A 147 4.34 -16.65 -2.33
CA LYS A 147 3.82 -15.85 -3.44
C LYS A 147 2.31 -15.71 -3.37
N ALA A 148 1.79 -14.48 -3.42
CA ALA A 148 0.36 -14.23 -3.54
C ALA A 148 -0.18 -14.86 -4.85
N GLY A 149 -1.31 -15.57 -4.77
CA GLY A 149 -1.86 -16.31 -5.89
C GLY A 149 -1.09 -17.58 -6.28
N GLY A 150 -0.02 -17.92 -5.55
CA GLY A 150 0.77 -19.14 -5.75
C GLY A 150 1.74 -19.11 -6.92
N TYR A 151 2.03 -17.94 -7.55
CA TYR A 151 2.97 -17.84 -8.67
C TYR A 151 3.85 -16.59 -8.58
N ALA A 152 5.01 -16.62 -9.23
CA ALA A 152 5.80 -15.45 -9.54
C ALA A 152 5.89 -15.29 -11.06
N ILE A 153 5.63 -14.08 -11.56
CA ILE A 153 5.64 -13.80 -13.00
C ILE A 153 7.02 -14.08 -13.65
N GLN A 154 8.08 -14.02 -12.87
CA GLN A 154 9.46 -14.28 -13.31
C GLN A 154 9.78 -15.79 -13.49
N GLU A 155 8.93 -16.67 -12.93
CA GLU A 155 9.13 -18.13 -12.92
C GLU A 155 8.19 -18.86 -13.87
N ILE A 156 7.23 -18.14 -14.45
CA ILE A 156 6.28 -18.64 -15.45
C ILE A 156 6.66 -18.08 -16.83
N ASN A 157 6.40 -18.88 -17.84
CA ASN A 157 6.70 -18.58 -19.24
C ASN A 157 5.45 -18.12 -20.00
N ASP A 158 5.62 -17.85 -21.30
CA ASP A 158 4.53 -17.45 -22.22
C ASP A 158 3.41 -18.51 -22.34
N GLU A 159 3.64 -19.76 -21.91
CA GLU A 159 2.61 -20.77 -21.86
C GLU A 159 1.55 -20.45 -20.80
N PHE A 160 1.93 -19.80 -19.68
CA PHE A 160 1.03 -19.40 -18.62
C PHE A 160 0.40 -18.03 -18.90
N ILE A 161 1.20 -17.08 -19.38
CA ILE A 161 0.76 -15.69 -19.52
C ILE A 161 0.28 -15.41 -20.94
N LYS A 162 -0.97 -14.98 -21.05
CA LYS A 162 -1.55 -14.48 -22.30
C LYS A 162 -1.26 -12.99 -22.49
N GLU A 163 -1.40 -12.19 -21.43
CA GLU A 163 -1.29 -10.73 -21.50
C GLU A 163 -1.04 -10.12 -20.13
N ILE A 164 -0.31 -9.01 -20.09
CA ILE A 164 -0.12 -8.14 -18.95
C ILE A 164 -0.55 -6.73 -19.34
N GLN A 165 -1.53 -6.16 -18.64
CA GLN A 165 -2.00 -4.79 -18.84
C GLN A 165 -1.67 -3.96 -17.58
N GLY A 166 -0.63 -3.15 -17.62
CA GLY A 166 -0.10 -2.34 -16.51
C GLY A 166 1.38 -2.58 -16.26
N SER A 167 1.82 -2.37 -15.03
CA SER A 167 3.23 -2.44 -14.64
C SER A 167 3.68 -3.89 -14.36
N TYR A 168 4.69 -4.36 -15.07
CA TYR A 168 5.37 -5.62 -14.77
C TYR A 168 6.00 -5.61 -13.37
N ASP A 169 6.67 -4.49 -13.01
CA ASP A 169 7.30 -4.31 -11.70
C ASP A 169 6.25 -4.37 -10.55
N ASN A 170 5.00 -3.94 -10.81
CA ASN A 170 3.88 -4.12 -9.88
C ASN A 170 3.59 -5.60 -9.63
N VAL A 171 3.55 -6.42 -10.68
CA VAL A 171 3.31 -7.87 -10.54
C VAL A 171 4.45 -8.56 -9.81
N VAL A 172 5.69 -8.12 -10.01
CA VAL A 172 6.86 -8.61 -9.26
C VAL A 172 6.79 -8.22 -7.78
N GLY A 173 6.15 -7.08 -7.45
CA GLY A 173 5.81 -6.70 -6.09
C GLY A 173 6.28 -5.34 -5.58
N LEU A 174 6.81 -4.46 -6.47
CA LEU A 174 7.12 -3.06 -6.18
C LEU A 174 7.04 -2.25 -7.48
N PRO A 175 5.96 -1.49 -7.73
CA PRO A 175 5.80 -0.72 -8.96
C PRO A 175 6.74 0.51 -8.95
N VAL A 176 7.87 0.37 -9.63
CA VAL A 176 9.01 1.31 -9.59
C VAL A 176 8.62 2.72 -10.03
N GLU A 177 7.90 2.85 -11.15
CA GLU A 177 7.51 4.18 -11.65
C GLU A 177 6.49 4.87 -10.73
N LYS A 178 5.53 4.12 -10.19
CA LYS A 178 4.59 4.64 -9.19
C LYS A 178 5.33 5.08 -7.92
N LEU A 179 6.30 4.31 -7.47
CA LEU A 179 7.11 4.66 -6.30
C LEU A 179 7.93 5.92 -6.52
N LYS A 180 8.52 6.14 -7.69
CA LYS A 180 9.22 7.40 -8.03
C LYS A 180 8.29 8.61 -7.89
N GLN A 181 7.10 8.55 -8.48
CA GLN A 181 6.10 9.60 -8.36
C GLN A 181 5.68 9.84 -6.90
N MET A 182 5.54 8.78 -6.13
CA MET A 182 5.21 8.89 -4.70
C MET A 182 6.33 9.54 -3.89
N ILE A 183 7.60 9.30 -4.21
CA ILE A 183 8.75 9.95 -3.56
C ILE A 183 8.75 11.45 -3.81
N GLU A 184 8.50 11.88 -5.05
CA GLU A 184 8.37 13.30 -5.40
C GLU A 184 7.25 13.94 -4.58
N GLN A 185 6.07 13.35 -4.58
CA GLN A 185 4.90 13.83 -3.84
C GLN A 185 5.12 13.84 -2.32
N PHE A 186 5.85 12.85 -1.78
CA PHE A 186 6.20 12.79 -0.35
C PHE A 186 7.11 13.94 0.07
N ASN A 187 8.00 14.38 -0.80
CA ASN A 187 8.88 15.51 -0.56
C ASN A 187 8.16 16.88 -0.65
N GLU A 188 7.01 16.93 -1.33
CA GLU A 188 6.17 18.12 -1.51
C GLU A 188 5.02 18.24 -0.50
N LEU A 189 4.94 17.36 0.51
CA LEU A 189 3.91 17.44 1.55
C LEU A 189 3.98 18.76 2.30
N GLN A 190 2.79 19.35 2.55
CA GLN A 190 2.63 20.63 3.23
C GLN A 190 2.17 20.43 4.67
N GLN A 191 2.39 21.43 5.53
CA GLN A 191 1.89 21.43 6.89
C GLN A 191 0.64 22.29 7.00
N VAL A 192 -0.32 21.84 7.83
CA VAL A 192 -1.52 22.60 8.13
C VAL A 192 -1.90 22.44 9.59
N GLU A 193 -2.44 23.50 10.20
CA GLU A 193 -3.11 23.48 11.48
C GLU A 193 -4.62 23.47 11.25
N ILE A 194 -5.32 22.58 11.94
CA ILE A 194 -6.76 22.41 11.83
C ILE A 194 -7.43 23.21 12.95
N TYR A 195 -8.27 24.16 12.58
CA TYR A 195 -8.94 25.04 13.55
C TYR A 195 -10.44 24.77 13.68
N ASP A 196 -11.06 24.03 12.75
CA ASP A 196 -12.49 23.76 12.74
C ASP A 196 -12.79 22.42 12.06
N ILE A 197 -14.06 22.03 12.03
CA ILE A 197 -14.57 20.83 11.37
C ILE A 197 -15.84 21.13 10.60
N THR A 198 -16.00 20.55 9.43
CA THR A 198 -17.24 20.66 8.65
C THR A 198 -18.29 19.66 9.11
N LEU A 199 -19.56 20.04 9.03
CA LEU A 199 -20.70 19.16 9.20
C LEU A 199 -21.51 19.13 7.89
N PRO A 200 -21.99 17.96 7.43
CA PRO A 200 -22.01 16.65 8.12
C PRO A 200 -20.83 15.74 7.78
N ASP A 201 -19.91 16.12 6.88
CA ASP A 201 -18.89 15.23 6.31
C ASP A 201 -17.64 15.03 7.21
N GLY A 202 -17.53 15.79 8.31
CA GLY A 202 -16.48 15.58 9.31
C GLY A 202 -15.05 15.90 8.85
N SER A 203 -14.88 16.65 7.75
CA SER A 203 -13.56 17.08 7.31
C SER A 203 -13.03 18.21 8.19
N GLY A 204 -11.78 18.10 8.65
CA GLY A 204 -11.10 19.19 9.35
C GLY A 204 -10.88 20.38 8.43
N VAL A 205 -10.97 21.58 8.98
CA VAL A 205 -10.78 22.86 8.26
C VAL A 205 -9.47 23.49 8.69
N GLY A 206 -8.60 23.74 7.75
CA GLY A 206 -7.33 24.45 7.94
C GLY A 206 -7.12 25.54 6.89
N LYS A 207 -5.96 26.17 6.93
CA LYS A 207 -5.54 27.16 5.94
C LYS A 207 -4.12 26.86 5.50
N CYS A 208 -3.94 26.72 4.18
CA CYS A 208 -2.64 26.46 3.55
C CYS A 208 -2.46 27.42 2.38
N ASP A 209 -1.34 28.13 2.31
CA ASP A 209 -1.02 29.12 1.26
C ASP A 209 -2.13 30.16 1.02
N GLY A 210 -2.78 30.60 2.10
CA GLY A 210 -3.84 31.59 2.05
C GLY A 210 -5.24 31.06 1.70
N LYS A 211 -5.37 29.78 1.30
CA LYS A 211 -6.64 29.11 0.95
C LYS A 211 -7.13 28.22 2.07
N VAL A 212 -8.46 28.10 2.16
CA VAL A 212 -9.10 27.09 3.01
C VAL A 212 -8.78 25.69 2.46
N VAL A 213 -8.43 24.77 3.34
CA VAL A 213 -8.20 23.36 3.00
C VAL A 213 -9.08 22.48 3.89
N PHE A 214 -9.77 21.53 3.24
CA PHE A 214 -10.56 20.49 3.89
C PHE A 214 -9.72 19.23 3.93
N VAL A 215 -9.57 18.64 5.13
CA VAL A 215 -8.67 17.50 5.37
C VAL A 215 -9.44 16.35 6.00
N ASP A 216 -9.41 15.19 5.38
CA ASP A 216 -10.05 14.00 5.91
C ASP A 216 -9.32 13.47 7.15
N ASN A 217 -10.09 12.91 8.11
CA ASN A 217 -9.57 12.35 9.35
C ASN A 217 -8.73 13.33 10.20
N ALA A 218 -9.07 14.61 10.14
CA ALA A 218 -8.45 15.67 10.91
C ALA A 218 -9.34 16.12 12.05
N VAL A 219 -8.74 16.57 13.16
CA VAL A 219 -9.44 17.03 14.37
C VAL A 219 -8.98 18.45 14.68
N PRO A 220 -9.89 19.36 15.09
CA PRO A 220 -9.50 20.70 15.50
C PRO A 220 -8.38 20.68 16.57
N GLY A 221 -7.33 21.47 16.35
CA GLY A 221 -6.12 21.47 17.17
C GLY A 221 -5.01 20.52 16.70
N ASP A 222 -5.26 19.70 15.68
CA ASP A 222 -4.19 18.92 15.04
C ASP A 222 -3.27 19.82 14.20
N ARG A 223 -1.98 19.50 14.20
CA ARG A 223 -1.04 19.94 13.17
C ARG A 223 -0.63 18.74 12.32
N LEU A 224 -0.84 18.83 11.01
CA LEU A 224 -0.78 17.69 10.10
C LEU A 224 0.17 17.91 8.94
N TRP A 225 0.73 16.84 8.41
CA TRP A 225 1.21 16.75 7.04
C TRP A 225 0.04 16.44 6.11
N ILE A 226 -0.08 17.19 5.02
CA ILE A 226 -1.16 17.02 4.03
C ILE A 226 -0.61 16.93 2.61
N LYS A 227 -1.38 16.21 1.78
CA LYS A 227 -1.25 16.24 0.31
C LYS A 227 -2.51 16.82 -0.28
N ILE A 228 -2.40 17.90 -1.04
CA ILE A 228 -3.52 18.46 -1.81
C ILE A 228 -3.89 17.46 -2.93
N VAL A 229 -5.14 17.01 -2.94
CA VAL A 229 -5.67 16.07 -3.93
C VAL A 229 -6.62 16.74 -4.92
N LYS A 230 -7.21 17.88 -4.53
CA LYS A 230 -8.08 18.67 -5.41
C LYS A 230 -7.94 20.13 -5.06
N ASN A 231 -7.61 20.95 -6.06
CA ASN A 231 -7.45 22.40 -5.90
C ASN A 231 -8.56 23.12 -6.67
N LYS A 232 -9.31 23.99 -5.97
CA LYS A 232 -10.33 24.90 -6.51
C LYS A 232 -9.83 26.33 -6.40
N SER A 233 -10.56 27.30 -6.99
CA SER A 233 -10.18 28.71 -6.93
C SER A 233 -10.08 29.28 -5.51
N SER A 234 -11.05 28.93 -4.64
CA SER A 234 -11.19 29.47 -3.28
C SER A 234 -10.84 28.48 -2.15
N TYR A 235 -10.75 27.17 -2.42
CA TYR A 235 -10.46 26.15 -1.43
C TYR A 235 -9.80 24.91 -2.06
N SER A 236 -9.28 24.04 -1.22
CA SER A 236 -8.66 22.77 -1.64
C SER A 236 -9.14 21.61 -0.77
N TYR A 237 -9.05 20.40 -1.30
CA TYR A 237 -9.19 19.17 -0.53
C TYR A 237 -7.83 18.51 -0.39
N ALA A 238 -7.56 17.96 0.77
CA ALA A 238 -6.30 17.28 1.07
C ALA A 238 -6.54 16.00 1.86
N ILE A 239 -5.62 15.07 1.72
CA ILE A 239 -5.55 13.88 2.57
C ILE A 239 -4.53 14.09 3.69
N ASN A 240 -4.81 13.50 4.85
CA ASN A 240 -3.90 13.48 5.99
C ASN A 240 -2.74 12.51 5.71
N CYS A 241 -1.53 13.04 5.72
CA CYS A 241 -0.27 12.32 5.48
C CYS A 241 0.61 12.23 6.74
N GLY A 242 0.04 12.38 7.92
CA GLY A 242 0.71 12.23 9.20
C GLY A 242 0.36 13.34 10.20
N ILE A 243 0.40 13.00 11.48
CA ILE A 243 0.13 13.92 12.58
C ILE A 243 1.47 14.39 13.14
N ILE A 244 1.71 15.71 13.08
CA ILE A 244 2.88 16.36 13.67
C ILE A 244 2.63 16.58 15.15
N ASN A 245 1.51 17.26 15.47
CA ASN A 245 1.05 17.47 16.84
C ASN A 245 -0.41 17.01 16.95
N LYS A 246 -0.66 16.14 17.91
CA LYS A 246 -2.00 15.58 18.17
C LYS A 246 -2.82 16.58 18.99
N SER A 247 -4.04 16.84 18.57
CA SER A 247 -5.03 17.60 19.35
C SER A 247 -5.33 16.91 20.68
N SER A 248 -5.59 17.70 21.72
CA SER A 248 -5.97 17.19 23.04
C SER A 248 -7.37 16.55 23.07
N ILE A 249 -8.23 16.89 22.12
CA ILE A 249 -9.57 16.30 21.99
C ILE A 249 -9.62 15.07 21.08
N ARG A 250 -8.49 14.73 20.43
CA ARG A 250 -8.41 13.53 19.57
C ARG A 250 -8.44 12.27 20.40
N VAL A 251 -9.33 11.35 20.05
CA VAL A 251 -9.43 10.01 20.64
C VAL A 251 -8.94 8.93 19.65
N GLU A 252 -8.56 7.78 20.17
CA GLU A 252 -8.25 6.62 19.32
C GLU A 252 -9.55 5.99 18.83
N PRO A 253 -9.74 5.85 17.52
CA PRO A 253 -10.94 5.22 16.97
C PRO A 253 -11.08 3.77 17.42
N VAL A 254 -12.30 3.38 17.80
CA VAL A 254 -12.60 1.99 18.19
C VAL A 254 -12.50 1.04 16.99
N CYS A 255 -12.81 1.52 15.79
CA CYS A 255 -12.76 0.73 14.58
C CYS A 255 -11.33 0.69 14.01
N PRO A 256 -10.73 -0.51 13.86
CA PRO A 256 -9.36 -0.66 13.32
C PRO A 256 -9.26 -0.27 11.83
N HIS A 257 -10.39 -0.07 11.15
CA HIS A 257 -10.46 0.34 9.75
C HIS A 257 -10.81 1.83 9.57
N PHE A 258 -10.90 2.59 10.67
CA PHE A 258 -11.19 4.02 10.60
C PHE A 258 -10.15 4.75 9.73
N GLY A 259 -10.63 5.69 8.91
CA GLY A 259 -9.79 6.42 7.96
C GLY A 259 -9.37 5.65 6.70
N ALA A 260 -9.66 4.34 6.63
CA ALA A 260 -9.33 3.53 5.47
C ALA A 260 -10.57 3.06 4.68
N CYS A 261 -11.65 2.69 5.37
CA CYS A 261 -12.85 2.17 4.70
C CYS A 261 -13.90 3.24 4.36
N GLY A 262 -13.77 4.48 4.87
CA GLY A 262 -14.69 5.59 4.60
C GLY A 262 -16.08 5.49 5.25
N GLY A 263 -16.34 4.45 6.08
CA GLY A 263 -17.66 4.20 6.66
C GLY A 263 -17.99 5.01 7.91
N CYS A 264 -17.01 5.64 8.56
CA CYS A 264 -17.17 6.38 9.80
C CYS A 264 -16.45 7.74 9.70
N LEU A 265 -17.08 8.82 10.11
CA LEU A 265 -16.58 10.18 9.90
C LEU A 265 -15.93 10.79 11.15
N LEU A 266 -16.41 10.47 12.36
CA LEU A 266 -16.09 11.21 13.59
C LEU A 266 -15.62 10.31 14.75
N GLN A 267 -15.08 9.12 14.49
CA GLN A 267 -14.58 8.24 15.58
C GLN A 267 -13.26 8.71 16.22
N ASN A 268 -12.68 9.76 15.70
CA ASN A 268 -11.41 10.34 16.16
C ASN A 268 -11.57 11.60 17.02
N ILE A 269 -12.84 11.97 17.32
CA ILE A 269 -13.22 13.10 18.18
C ILE A 269 -14.03 12.61 19.38
#